data_3cfa5f50aaa54718aeda054d256db614
#
_entry.id   3cfa5f50aaa54718aeda054d256db614
#
_cell.length_a   1.000
_cell.length_b   1.000
_cell.length_c   1.000
_cell.angle_alpha   90.00
_cell.angle_beta   90.00
_cell.angle_gamma   90.00
#
_symmetry.space_group_name_H-M   'P 1'
#
loop_
_entity.id
_entity.type
_entity.pdbx_description
1 polymer ?
#
loop_
_entity_poly.entity_id
_entity_poly.type
_entity_poly.pdbx_seq_one_letter_code
_entity_poly.pdbx_strand_id
1 'polypeptide(L)'
;SKDTDRKAIQDEIDQLNTEIDRVAETTKFNEIYLLKGDDGEKTINLKAHDAGLKGTLTDNGDGTATFTMKTLNAGDTVSIGGKNYTIGGEEADVKQMFTDAKITGKAGDKVTINGKEFTYYDKAADGQTALTTAGFYAEQPSVADKDSATPAYASTDAIAALKSATISVGTKSITTIDDTKADGIDDNNTSVITKQKAYELAGKELLAANQIGDTVGNAEVKNGNKSDLAYNAGDGTFNIKVGQAKVANTLSFSLHVGADADMTNKITVDIDTMNSANLGIKGLNVTDKNGTAATY
;
A
#
# COMPACT_ATOMS: atom_id res chain seq x y z
N SER A 1 10.13 -17.58 -17.24
CA SER A 1 10.31 -16.60 -16.14
C SER A 1 8.95 -16.00 -15.76
N LYS A 2 8.83 -15.47 -14.59
CA LYS A 2 7.56 -14.84 -14.13
C LYS A 2 7.07 -13.72 -15.05
N ASP A 3 7.96 -13.00 -15.73
CA ASP A 3 7.58 -11.95 -16.68
C ASP A 3 7.04 -12.53 -17.99
N THR A 4 7.57 -13.66 -18.45
CA THR A 4 7.05 -14.38 -19.63
C THR A 4 5.65 -14.93 -19.35
N ASP A 5 5.44 -15.46 -18.13
CA ASP A 5 4.16 -16.02 -17.72
C ASP A 5 3.10 -14.91 -17.59
N ARG A 6 3.48 -13.77 -17.02
CA ARG A 6 2.59 -12.59 -16.94
C ARG A 6 2.21 -12.06 -18.31
N LYS A 7 3.19 -12.02 -19.25
CA LYS A 7 2.90 -11.60 -20.62
C LYS A 7 1.93 -12.56 -21.30
N ALA A 8 2.10 -13.86 -21.13
CA ALA A 8 1.19 -14.85 -21.70
C ALA A 8 -0.23 -14.71 -21.13
N ILE A 9 -0.37 -14.47 -19.82
CA ILE A 9 -1.65 -14.21 -19.18
C ILE A 9 -2.27 -12.90 -19.70
N GLN A 10 -1.49 -11.84 -19.89
CA GLN A 10 -1.99 -10.58 -20.43
C GLN A 10 -2.49 -10.75 -21.87
N ASP A 11 -1.72 -11.44 -22.70
CA ASP A 11 -2.11 -11.72 -24.09
C ASP A 11 -3.45 -12.52 -24.14
N GLU A 12 -3.67 -13.44 -23.19
CA GLU A 12 -4.95 -14.18 -23.07
C GLU A 12 -6.09 -13.27 -22.60
N ILE A 13 -5.85 -12.39 -21.62
CA ILE A 13 -6.86 -11.42 -21.16
C ILE A 13 -7.26 -10.49 -22.30
N ASP A 14 -6.30 -10.00 -23.09
CA ASP A 14 -6.57 -9.11 -24.22
C ASP A 14 -7.37 -9.83 -25.32
N GLN A 15 -7.09 -11.11 -25.57
CA GLN A 15 -7.89 -11.94 -26.49
C GLN A 15 -9.31 -12.16 -25.98
N LEU A 16 -9.48 -12.48 -24.70
CA LEU A 16 -10.78 -12.66 -24.07
C LEU A 16 -11.60 -11.37 -24.10
N ASN A 17 -11.02 -10.22 -23.80
CA ASN A 17 -11.68 -8.93 -23.91
C ASN A 17 -12.15 -8.65 -25.34
N THR A 18 -11.30 -8.93 -26.34
CA THR A 18 -11.64 -8.78 -27.76
C THR A 18 -12.78 -9.70 -28.16
N GLU A 19 -12.77 -10.94 -27.69
CA GLU A 19 -13.86 -11.89 -27.99
C GLU A 19 -15.17 -11.50 -27.30
N ILE A 20 -15.14 -11.02 -26.06
CA ILE A 20 -16.33 -10.51 -25.36
C ILE A 20 -16.93 -9.33 -26.13
N ASP A 21 -16.09 -8.37 -26.56
CA ASP A 21 -16.57 -7.23 -27.33
C ASP A 21 -17.12 -7.68 -28.70
N ARG A 22 -16.48 -8.65 -29.36
CA ARG A 22 -16.98 -9.24 -30.62
C ARG A 22 -18.34 -9.92 -30.43
N VAL A 23 -18.50 -10.72 -29.40
CA VAL A 23 -19.77 -11.39 -29.08
C VAL A 23 -20.86 -10.35 -28.78
N ALA A 24 -20.54 -9.33 -27.99
CA ALA A 24 -21.46 -8.25 -27.68
C ALA A 24 -21.93 -7.51 -28.94
N GLU A 25 -21.03 -7.27 -29.90
CA GLU A 25 -21.33 -6.56 -31.14
C GLU A 25 -22.06 -7.43 -32.18
N THR A 26 -21.89 -8.75 -32.14
CA THR A 26 -22.43 -9.65 -33.18
C THR A 26 -23.69 -10.40 -32.79
N THR A 27 -24.01 -10.47 -31.49
CA THR A 27 -25.22 -11.21 -31.03
C THR A 27 -26.48 -10.46 -31.41
N LYS A 28 -27.27 -11.05 -32.31
CA LYS A 28 -28.49 -10.48 -32.84
C LYS A 28 -29.73 -11.39 -32.53
N PHE A 29 -30.82 -10.75 -32.31
CA PHE A 29 -32.16 -11.39 -32.36
C PHE A 29 -33.08 -10.50 -33.17
N ASN A 30 -33.65 -11.04 -34.24
CA ASN A 30 -34.57 -10.32 -35.12
C ASN A 30 -33.98 -8.99 -35.62
N GLU A 31 -32.71 -9.04 -36.08
CA GLU A 31 -31.88 -7.90 -36.54
C GLU A 31 -31.52 -6.87 -35.46
N ILE A 32 -31.93 -7.03 -34.22
CA ILE A 32 -31.55 -6.19 -33.11
C ILE A 32 -30.28 -6.76 -32.42
N TYR A 33 -29.26 -5.93 -32.20
CA TYR A 33 -28.11 -6.35 -31.43
C TYR A 33 -28.45 -6.37 -29.95
N LEU A 34 -28.49 -7.55 -29.34
CA LEU A 34 -29.00 -7.72 -27.97
C LEU A 34 -27.96 -7.29 -26.91
N LEU A 35 -26.67 -7.38 -27.19
CA LEU A 35 -25.62 -7.18 -26.21
C LEU A 35 -24.82 -5.90 -26.46
N LYS A 36 -25.04 -5.22 -27.58
CA LYS A 36 -24.34 -4.00 -27.94
C LYS A 36 -24.88 -2.74 -27.24
N GLY A 37 -26.14 -2.74 -26.85
CA GLY A 37 -26.86 -1.55 -26.43
C GLY A 37 -27.45 -0.78 -27.60
N ASP A 38 -27.94 0.43 -27.36
CA ASP A 38 -28.39 1.34 -28.39
C ASP A 38 -27.22 2.19 -28.96
N ASP A 39 -27.51 3.06 -29.94
CA ASP A 39 -26.50 3.93 -30.56
C ASP A 39 -26.07 5.10 -29.64
N GLY A 40 -26.66 5.25 -28.48
CA GLY A 40 -26.28 6.24 -27.47
C GLY A 40 -25.15 5.74 -26.58
N GLU A 41 -24.47 6.69 -25.94
CA GLU A 41 -23.45 6.39 -24.93
C GLU A 41 -23.87 6.91 -23.56
N LYS A 42 -23.58 6.15 -22.53
CA LYS A 42 -23.65 6.58 -21.14
C LYS A 42 -22.27 6.48 -20.50
N THR A 43 -22.03 7.32 -19.51
CA THR A 43 -20.83 7.22 -18.66
C THR A 43 -21.18 6.43 -17.40
N ILE A 44 -20.39 5.42 -17.11
CA ILE A 44 -20.54 4.61 -15.88
C ILE A 44 -19.35 4.83 -14.97
N ASN A 45 -19.59 4.77 -13.67
CA ASN A 45 -18.52 4.73 -12.68
C ASN A 45 -17.93 3.32 -12.61
N LEU A 46 -16.61 3.23 -12.63
CA LEU A 46 -15.89 2.01 -12.34
C LEU A 46 -15.90 1.74 -10.84
N LYS A 47 -15.54 0.53 -10.44
CA LYS A 47 -15.38 0.22 -9.02
C LYS A 47 -14.05 0.75 -8.51
N ALA A 48 -14.04 1.19 -7.24
CA ALA A 48 -12.82 1.57 -6.57
C ALA A 48 -11.91 0.35 -6.31
N HIS A 49 -10.61 0.57 -6.40
CA HIS A 49 -9.58 -0.42 -6.15
C HIS A 49 -8.68 0.00 -4.99
N ASP A 50 -8.27 -0.94 -4.16
CA ASP A 50 -7.37 -0.75 -3.02
C ASP A 50 -5.88 -0.92 -3.36
N ALA A 51 -5.55 -1.22 -4.61
CA ALA A 51 -4.18 -1.47 -5.10
C ALA A 51 -3.45 -2.59 -4.33
N GLY A 52 -4.17 -3.53 -3.72
CA GLY A 52 -3.58 -4.59 -2.90
C GLY A 52 -2.97 -4.11 -1.58
N LEU A 53 -3.24 -2.88 -1.17
CA LEU A 53 -2.77 -2.32 0.09
C LEU A 53 -3.58 -2.87 1.28
N LYS A 54 -2.93 -3.03 2.42
CA LYS A 54 -3.62 -3.41 3.66
C LYS A 54 -4.36 -2.21 4.25
N GLY A 55 -5.66 -2.35 4.40
CA GLY A 55 -6.53 -1.30 4.91
C GLY A 55 -8.00 -1.62 4.68
N THR A 56 -8.83 -0.59 4.74
CA THR A 56 -10.28 -0.69 4.53
C THR A 56 -10.71 0.23 3.40
N LEU A 57 -11.29 -0.34 2.35
CA LEU A 57 -11.89 0.38 1.23
C LEU A 57 -13.40 0.47 1.46
N THR A 58 -13.93 1.68 1.45
CA THR A 58 -15.38 1.94 1.56
C THR A 58 -15.85 2.67 0.31
N ASP A 59 -16.75 2.05 -0.44
CA ASP A 59 -17.43 2.66 -1.58
C ASP A 59 -18.59 3.53 -1.06
N ASN A 60 -18.64 4.80 -1.45
CA ASN A 60 -19.67 5.74 -1.02
C ASN A 60 -20.93 5.69 -1.92
N GLY A 61 -20.90 4.95 -3.04
CA GLY A 61 -22.02 4.76 -3.95
C GLY A 61 -22.29 5.94 -4.89
N ASP A 62 -21.52 7.02 -4.83
CA ASP A 62 -21.67 8.25 -5.61
C ASP A 62 -20.53 8.48 -6.63
N GLY A 63 -19.74 7.46 -6.90
CA GLY A 63 -18.53 7.57 -7.73
C GLY A 63 -17.30 7.99 -6.93
N THR A 64 -17.40 8.00 -5.61
CA THR A 64 -16.27 8.20 -4.70
C THR A 64 -16.09 7.02 -3.76
N ALA A 65 -14.89 6.88 -3.23
CA ALA A 65 -14.56 5.90 -2.21
C ALA A 65 -13.55 6.47 -1.23
N THR A 66 -13.45 5.84 -0.07
CA THR A 66 -12.45 6.18 0.94
C THR A 66 -11.63 4.92 1.24
N PHE A 67 -10.31 5.03 1.16
CA PHE A 67 -9.40 3.98 1.60
C PHE A 67 -8.65 4.45 2.84
N THR A 68 -8.74 3.69 3.93
CA THR A 68 -7.97 3.92 5.15
C THR A 68 -6.92 2.82 5.27
N MET A 69 -5.67 3.21 5.12
CA MET A 69 -4.53 2.30 5.24
C MET A 69 -4.39 1.82 6.68
N LYS A 70 -3.97 0.56 6.86
CA LYS A 70 -3.61 0.05 8.20
C LYS A 70 -2.57 0.98 8.82
N THR A 71 -2.76 1.32 10.10
CA THR A 71 -1.82 2.16 10.85
C THR A 71 -0.40 1.62 10.76
N LEU A 72 0.55 2.50 10.39
CA LEU A 72 1.97 2.19 10.29
C LEU A 72 2.70 2.73 11.52
N ASN A 73 3.53 1.88 12.12
CA ASN A 73 4.40 2.24 13.24
C ASN A 73 5.87 1.98 12.86
N ALA A 74 6.80 2.67 13.52
CA ALA A 74 8.22 2.40 13.37
C ALA A 74 8.52 0.91 13.60
N GLY A 75 9.28 0.30 12.69
CA GLY A 75 9.60 -1.12 12.69
C GLY A 75 8.62 -2.01 11.93
N ASP A 76 7.44 -1.51 11.54
CA ASP A 76 6.50 -2.28 10.72
C ASP A 76 7.06 -2.52 9.31
N THR A 77 6.68 -3.65 8.73
CA THR A 77 6.91 -3.94 7.32
C THR A 77 5.62 -3.75 6.53
N VAL A 78 5.70 -3.07 5.39
CA VAL A 78 4.58 -2.81 4.49
C VAL A 78 4.96 -3.14 3.06
N SER A 79 4.03 -3.74 2.32
CA SER A 79 4.17 -3.98 0.87
C SER A 79 3.40 -2.92 0.11
N ILE A 80 4.09 -2.18 -0.76
CA ILE A 80 3.51 -1.13 -1.62
C ILE A 80 4.07 -1.31 -3.02
N GLY A 81 3.20 -1.44 -4.02
CA GLY A 81 3.63 -1.62 -5.40
C GLY A 81 4.51 -2.86 -5.62
N GLY A 82 4.26 -3.94 -4.88
CA GLY A 82 5.04 -5.18 -4.95
C GLY A 82 6.43 -5.12 -4.32
N LYS A 83 6.80 -4.02 -3.69
CA LYS A 83 8.04 -3.86 -2.94
C LYS A 83 7.76 -3.84 -1.43
N ASN A 84 8.58 -4.56 -0.65
CA ASN A 84 8.51 -4.54 0.80
C ASN A 84 9.39 -3.42 1.36
N TYR A 85 8.80 -2.63 2.25
CA TYR A 85 9.48 -1.55 2.96
C TYR A 85 9.40 -1.78 4.47
N THR A 86 10.40 -1.29 5.18
CA THR A 86 10.37 -1.17 6.65
C THR A 86 10.12 0.31 6.98
N ILE A 87 9.18 0.56 7.88
CA ILE A 87 8.93 1.91 8.38
C ILE A 87 10.07 2.26 9.34
N GLY A 88 10.87 3.25 8.96
CA GLY A 88 11.97 3.74 9.78
C GLY A 88 11.49 4.46 11.02
N GLY A 89 12.29 4.39 12.09
CA GLY A 89 12.02 5.06 13.35
C GLY A 89 12.90 6.28 13.55
N GLU A 90 12.35 7.23 14.25
CA GLU A 90 13.06 8.38 14.79
C GLU A 90 13.61 8.07 16.19
N GLU A 91 14.48 8.94 16.71
CA GLU A 91 15.02 8.83 18.07
C GLU A 91 13.93 8.65 19.13
N ALA A 92 12.79 9.35 18.97
CA ALA A 92 11.66 9.25 19.88
C ALA A 92 11.01 7.85 19.90
N ASP A 93 10.95 7.18 18.75
CA ASP A 93 10.39 5.82 18.65
C ASP A 93 11.28 4.82 19.40
N VAL A 94 12.59 4.96 19.29
CA VAL A 94 13.55 4.11 20.02
C VAL A 94 13.45 4.36 21.52
N LYS A 95 13.37 5.62 21.95
CA LYS A 95 13.19 5.98 23.37
C LYS A 95 11.87 5.41 23.92
N GLN A 96 10.79 5.43 23.14
CA GLN A 96 9.53 4.81 23.54
C GLN A 96 9.68 3.30 23.65
N MET A 97 10.36 2.64 22.71
CA MET A 97 10.65 1.19 22.80
C MET A 97 11.44 0.85 24.07
N PHE A 98 12.44 1.65 24.43
CA PHE A 98 13.21 1.46 25.68
C PHE A 98 12.31 1.64 26.90
N THR A 99 11.47 2.65 26.92
CA THR A 99 10.51 2.89 28.01
C THR A 99 9.58 1.71 28.20
N ASP A 100 8.98 1.21 27.12
CA ASP A 100 8.06 0.07 27.13
C ASP A 100 8.75 -1.21 27.62
N ALA A 101 10.02 -1.40 27.25
CA ALA A 101 10.84 -2.54 27.64
C ALA A 101 11.55 -2.35 28.99
N LYS A 102 11.38 -1.18 29.63
CA LYS A 102 12.02 -0.81 30.91
C LYS A 102 13.56 -0.82 30.83
N ILE A 103 14.13 -0.49 29.68
CA ILE A 103 15.56 -0.25 29.49
C ILE A 103 15.86 1.17 29.89
N THR A 104 16.64 1.34 30.97
CA THR A 104 16.92 2.64 31.58
C THR A 104 18.39 2.98 31.67
N GLY A 105 19.26 2.10 31.18
CA GLY A 105 20.72 2.24 31.35
C GLY A 105 21.16 1.83 32.76
N LYS A 106 20.67 0.71 33.24
CA LYS A 106 21.07 0.09 34.50
C LYS A 106 21.75 -1.25 34.26
N ALA A 107 22.51 -1.70 35.24
CA ALA A 107 23.25 -2.97 35.16
C ALA A 107 22.34 -4.14 34.74
N GLY A 108 22.77 -4.84 33.69
CA GLY A 108 22.05 -5.97 33.12
C GLY A 108 21.06 -5.63 32.01
N ASP A 109 20.78 -4.35 31.72
CA ASP A 109 19.99 -3.97 30.56
C ASP A 109 20.67 -4.42 29.26
N LYS A 110 19.91 -5.05 28.34
CA LYS A 110 20.42 -5.61 27.09
C LYS A 110 19.75 -4.98 25.88
N VAL A 111 20.56 -4.61 24.89
CA VAL A 111 20.10 -4.06 23.61
C VAL A 111 20.92 -4.73 22.50
N THR A 112 20.25 -5.10 21.41
CA THR A 112 20.93 -5.60 20.21
C THR A 112 20.98 -4.48 19.16
N ILE A 113 22.15 -4.19 18.63
CA ILE A 113 22.37 -3.15 17.62
C ILE A 113 23.05 -3.79 16.42
N ASN A 114 22.42 -3.74 15.26
CA ASN A 114 22.90 -4.35 14.02
C ASN A 114 23.29 -5.84 14.22
N GLY A 115 22.49 -6.57 14.99
CA GLY A 115 22.71 -7.99 15.28
C GLY A 115 23.71 -8.30 16.38
N LYS A 116 24.38 -7.30 16.98
CA LYS A 116 25.31 -7.49 18.09
C LYS A 116 24.65 -7.07 19.41
N GLU A 117 24.70 -7.96 20.42
CA GLU A 117 24.20 -7.66 21.76
C GLU A 117 25.18 -6.79 22.54
N PHE A 118 24.64 -5.81 23.25
CA PHE A 118 25.33 -4.96 24.20
C PHE A 118 24.60 -5.00 25.54
N THR A 119 25.35 -5.13 26.61
CA THR A 119 24.82 -5.13 27.97
C THR A 119 25.36 -3.94 28.75
N TYR A 120 24.48 -3.30 29.54
CA TYR A 120 24.90 -2.21 30.41
C TYR A 120 25.64 -2.77 31.63
N TYR A 121 26.88 -2.33 31.84
CA TYR A 121 27.68 -2.65 32.99
C TYR A 121 28.12 -1.39 33.72
N ASP A 122 28.03 -1.43 35.04
CA ASP A 122 28.58 -0.44 35.97
C ASP A 122 29.71 -1.04 36.84
N LYS A 123 29.89 -2.36 36.71
CA LYS A 123 30.92 -3.14 37.46
C LYS A 123 31.70 -4.05 36.53
N ALA A 124 32.93 -4.32 36.91
CA ALA A 124 33.82 -5.28 36.27
C ALA A 124 33.35 -6.73 36.45
N ALA A 125 33.99 -7.69 35.80
CA ALA A 125 33.60 -9.08 35.75
C ALA A 125 33.54 -9.80 37.10
N ASP A 126 34.17 -9.26 38.16
CA ASP A 126 34.05 -9.77 39.53
C ASP A 126 32.70 -9.43 40.20
N GLY A 127 31.87 -8.60 39.56
CA GLY A 127 30.57 -8.16 40.05
C GLY A 127 30.64 -7.17 41.24
N GLN A 128 31.82 -6.75 41.66
CA GLN A 128 32.04 -5.88 42.82
C GLN A 128 32.77 -4.58 42.48
N THR A 129 33.85 -4.67 41.68
CA THR A 129 34.65 -3.52 41.33
C THR A 129 33.91 -2.59 40.37
N ALA A 130 33.70 -1.33 40.77
CA ALA A 130 33.02 -0.34 39.93
C ALA A 130 33.91 0.00 38.69
N LEU A 131 33.28 0.14 37.54
CA LEU A 131 33.89 0.71 36.33
C LEU A 131 33.98 2.22 36.46
N THR A 132 35.05 2.81 36.00
CA THR A 132 35.17 4.25 35.90
C THR A 132 34.15 4.86 34.95
N THR A 133 33.82 4.14 33.87
CA THR A 133 32.81 4.55 32.91
C THR A 133 31.79 3.43 32.79
N ALA A 134 30.57 3.67 33.29
CA ALA A 134 29.43 2.76 33.07
C ALA A 134 28.82 2.97 31.69
N GLY A 135 28.23 1.92 31.10
CA GLY A 135 27.62 2.01 29.79
C GLY A 135 27.34 0.64 29.16
N PHE A 136 26.98 0.67 27.88
CA PHE A 136 26.72 -0.54 27.11
C PHE A 136 28.01 -1.06 26.47
N TYR A 137 28.40 -2.26 26.84
CA TYR A 137 29.59 -2.96 26.38
C TYR A 137 29.19 -4.22 25.63
N ALA A 138 29.97 -4.60 24.63
CA ALA A 138 29.82 -5.89 23.96
C ALA A 138 30.22 -7.07 24.85
N GLU A 139 31.22 -6.84 25.72
CA GLU A 139 31.71 -7.79 26.70
C GLU A 139 31.96 -7.06 28.02
N GLN A 140 31.72 -7.72 29.15
CA GLN A 140 31.96 -7.12 30.45
C GLN A 140 33.47 -6.88 30.67
N PRO A 141 33.89 -5.62 31.01
CA PRO A 141 35.27 -5.34 31.27
C PRO A 141 35.85 -6.15 32.44
N SER A 142 37.11 -6.52 32.32
CA SER A 142 37.84 -7.14 33.44
C SER A 142 38.18 -6.13 34.56
N VAL A 143 38.57 -6.63 35.72
CA VAL A 143 39.03 -5.77 36.84
C VAL A 143 40.26 -4.96 36.44
N ALA A 144 41.14 -5.56 35.61
CA ALA A 144 42.36 -4.88 35.12
C ALA A 144 42.01 -3.67 34.20
N ASP A 145 40.89 -3.77 33.48
CA ASP A 145 40.46 -2.76 32.50
C ASP A 145 39.45 -1.74 33.09
N LYS A 146 39.14 -1.81 34.39
CA LYS A 146 38.08 -1.00 35.02
C LYS A 146 38.19 0.50 34.79
N ASP A 147 39.41 1.03 34.66
CA ASP A 147 39.73 2.45 34.51
C ASP A 147 39.93 2.88 33.03
N SER A 148 40.19 1.90 32.15
CA SER A 148 40.52 2.13 30.75
C SER A 148 39.44 1.71 29.76
N ALA A 149 38.53 0.82 30.20
CA ALA A 149 37.44 0.33 29.35
C ALA A 149 36.47 1.47 28.96
N THR A 150 36.17 1.55 27.68
CA THR A 150 35.24 2.52 27.11
C THR A 150 33.99 1.78 26.60
N PRO A 151 32.77 2.14 27.03
CA PRO A 151 31.58 1.53 26.49
C PRO A 151 31.39 1.86 25.02
N ALA A 152 30.81 0.93 24.28
CA ALA A 152 30.42 1.18 22.89
C ALA A 152 29.36 2.29 22.81
N TYR A 153 28.48 2.34 23.80
CA TYR A 153 27.45 3.38 23.95
C TYR A 153 27.33 3.79 25.41
N ALA A 154 27.42 5.10 25.67
CA ALA A 154 27.41 5.61 27.02
C ALA A 154 26.04 5.54 27.70
N SER A 155 24.96 5.60 26.94
CA SER A 155 23.59 5.67 27.46
C SER A 155 22.57 5.16 26.44
N THR A 156 21.33 4.98 26.90
CA THR A 156 20.17 4.72 26.04
C THR A 156 19.93 5.85 25.03
N ASP A 157 20.20 7.11 25.40
CA ASP A 157 20.08 8.25 24.48
C ASP A 157 21.11 8.17 23.34
N ALA A 158 22.35 7.77 23.65
CA ALA A 158 23.38 7.59 22.63
C ALA A 158 22.99 6.49 21.62
N ILE A 159 22.32 5.45 22.08
CA ILE A 159 21.80 4.38 21.19
C ILE A 159 20.61 4.91 20.38
N ALA A 160 19.68 5.63 21.01
CA ALA A 160 18.48 6.14 20.34
C ALA A 160 18.82 7.17 19.25
N ALA A 161 19.93 7.88 19.39
CA ALA A 161 20.41 8.87 18.41
C ALA A 161 21.12 8.24 17.18
N LEU A 162 21.35 6.92 17.16
CA LEU A 162 21.98 6.25 16.00
C LEU A 162 21.09 6.42 14.76
N LYS A 163 21.74 6.54 13.61
CA LYS A 163 21.11 6.63 12.29
C LYS A 163 21.42 5.39 11.48
N SER A 164 20.47 4.99 10.61
CA SER A 164 20.55 3.77 9.77
C SER A 164 20.96 2.52 10.56
N ALA A 165 20.47 2.37 11.78
CA ALA A 165 20.81 1.28 12.69
C ALA A 165 19.57 0.48 13.08
N THR A 166 19.68 -0.85 13.09
CA THR A 166 18.63 -1.72 13.60
C THR A 166 18.84 -1.96 15.09
N ILE A 167 17.92 -1.47 15.91
CA ILE A 167 17.97 -1.54 17.37
C ILE A 167 16.84 -2.47 17.82
N SER A 168 17.18 -3.51 18.58
CA SER A 168 16.23 -4.50 19.05
C SER A 168 16.29 -4.67 20.56
N VAL A 169 15.13 -4.82 21.19
CA VAL A 169 14.96 -5.17 22.59
C VAL A 169 13.88 -6.25 22.70
N GLY A 170 14.27 -7.43 23.18
CA GLY A 170 13.39 -8.59 23.17
C GLY A 170 12.94 -8.93 21.76
N THR A 171 11.64 -8.94 21.52
CA THR A 171 11.05 -9.24 20.19
C THR A 171 10.75 -8.00 19.35
N LYS A 172 10.93 -6.80 19.91
CA LYS A 172 10.72 -5.53 19.20
C LYS A 172 12.00 -5.07 18.52
N SER A 173 11.86 -4.55 17.30
CA SER A 173 12.98 -4.05 16.52
C SER A 173 12.56 -2.78 15.78
N ILE A 174 13.43 -1.77 15.80
CA ILE A 174 13.27 -0.52 15.06
C ILE A 174 14.56 -0.29 14.27
N THR A 175 14.43 0.00 12.97
CA THR A 175 15.54 0.50 12.16
C THR A 175 15.40 2.01 12.10
N THR A 176 16.40 2.74 12.65
CA THR A 176 16.41 4.19 12.61
C THR A 176 16.69 4.68 11.20
N ILE A 177 16.07 5.79 10.82
CA ILE A 177 16.21 6.37 9.50
C ILE A 177 17.29 7.47 9.49
N ASP A 178 18.08 7.50 8.42
CA ASP A 178 18.95 8.61 8.05
C ASP A 178 18.42 9.20 6.73
N ASP A 179 17.70 10.30 6.82
CA ASP A 179 17.05 10.98 5.67
C ASP A 179 17.57 12.42 5.59
N THR A 180 18.85 12.56 5.27
CA THR A 180 19.47 13.89 5.11
C THR A 180 19.03 14.60 3.83
N LYS A 181 18.55 13.83 2.82
CA LYS A 181 17.98 14.36 1.58
C LYS A 181 16.54 14.85 1.73
N ALA A 182 15.91 14.54 2.85
CA ALA A 182 14.53 14.90 3.16
C ALA A 182 13.51 14.41 2.08
N ASP A 183 13.76 13.22 1.52
CA ASP A 183 12.87 12.58 0.54
C ASP A 183 12.03 11.44 1.12
N GLY A 184 12.20 11.16 2.41
CA GLY A 184 11.50 10.12 3.14
C GLY A 184 12.09 8.72 2.99
N ILE A 185 13.29 8.62 2.42
CA ILE A 185 13.98 7.35 2.17
C ILE A 185 15.31 7.38 2.91
N ASP A 186 15.64 6.29 3.60
CA ASP A 186 16.95 6.17 4.25
C ASP A 186 18.08 6.26 3.21
N ASP A 187 19.06 7.14 3.46
CA ASP A 187 20.16 7.42 2.53
C ASP A 187 21.09 6.22 2.28
N ASN A 188 21.08 5.24 3.20
CA ASN A 188 21.93 4.06 3.15
C ASN A 188 21.14 2.79 2.78
N ASN A 189 19.81 2.79 2.98
CA ASN A 189 18.94 1.65 2.71
C ASN A 189 17.59 2.07 2.17
N THR A 190 17.42 2.02 0.85
CA THR A 190 16.18 2.44 0.16
C THR A 190 14.94 1.60 0.47
N SER A 191 15.09 0.52 1.24
CA SER A 191 13.96 -0.27 1.74
C SER A 191 13.41 0.23 3.07
N VAL A 192 14.11 1.19 3.71
CA VAL A 192 13.67 1.87 4.93
C VAL A 192 13.13 3.25 4.54
N ILE A 193 11.89 3.51 4.90
CA ILE A 193 11.18 4.74 4.50
C ILE A 193 10.43 5.33 5.70
N THR A 194 10.15 6.63 5.64
CA THR A 194 9.26 7.27 6.61
C THR A 194 7.82 6.82 6.39
N LYS A 195 6.99 6.99 7.41
CA LYS A 195 5.54 6.79 7.33
C LYS A 195 4.91 7.68 6.24
N GLN A 196 5.34 8.93 6.15
CA GLN A 196 4.87 9.89 5.16
C GLN A 196 5.23 9.46 3.73
N LYS A 197 6.42 8.90 3.54
CA LYS A 197 6.82 8.33 2.25
C LYS A 197 5.98 7.11 1.89
N ALA A 198 5.67 6.26 2.85
CA ALA A 198 4.78 5.13 2.64
C ALA A 198 3.39 5.60 2.17
N TYR A 199 2.83 6.66 2.77
CA TYR A 199 1.55 7.23 2.34
C TYR A 199 1.64 7.84 0.94
N GLU A 200 2.73 8.54 0.59
CA GLU A 200 2.92 9.04 -0.77
C GLU A 200 2.90 7.89 -1.79
N LEU A 201 3.69 6.85 -1.54
CA LEU A 201 3.78 5.68 -2.42
C LEU A 201 2.44 4.95 -2.53
N ALA A 202 1.74 4.74 -1.41
CA ALA A 202 0.42 4.13 -1.38
C ALA A 202 -0.60 4.93 -2.20
N GLY A 203 -0.59 6.25 -2.08
CA GLY A 203 -1.47 7.13 -2.86
C GLY A 203 -1.22 7.04 -4.35
N LYS A 204 0.03 6.95 -4.77
CA LYS A 204 0.39 6.75 -6.19
C LYS A 204 -0.09 5.40 -6.72
N GLU A 205 0.04 4.33 -5.94
CA GLU A 205 -0.46 3.00 -6.31
C GLU A 205 -1.99 2.98 -6.38
N LEU A 206 -2.68 3.62 -5.42
CA LEU A 206 -4.14 3.78 -5.47
C LEU A 206 -4.59 4.54 -6.72
N LEU A 207 -3.91 5.62 -7.08
CA LEU A 207 -4.24 6.37 -8.29
C LEU A 207 -4.04 5.50 -9.54
N ALA A 208 -2.91 4.83 -9.66
CA ALA A 208 -2.62 3.96 -10.79
C ALA A 208 -3.67 2.84 -10.93
N ALA A 209 -4.06 2.20 -9.82
CA ALA A 209 -5.08 1.16 -9.81
C ALA A 209 -6.45 1.67 -10.25
N ASN A 210 -6.84 2.88 -9.80
CA ASN A 210 -8.14 3.46 -10.12
C ASN A 210 -8.19 4.12 -11.51
N GLN A 211 -7.05 4.31 -12.17
CA GLN A 211 -6.98 4.73 -13.58
C GLN A 211 -7.16 3.56 -14.56
N ILE A 212 -7.10 2.32 -14.11
CA ILE A 212 -7.31 1.15 -14.98
C ILE A 212 -8.73 1.16 -15.50
N GLY A 213 -8.89 1.14 -16.82
CA GLY A 213 -10.20 1.18 -17.48
C GLY A 213 -10.87 2.56 -17.51
N ASP A 214 -10.27 3.59 -16.93
CA ASP A 214 -10.78 4.96 -16.97
C ASP A 214 -10.56 5.60 -18.35
N THR A 215 -11.57 5.54 -19.20
CA THR A 215 -11.53 6.11 -20.56
C THR A 215 -11.91 7.59 -20.59
N VAL A 216 -12.39 8.12 -19.49
CA VAL A 216 -12.82 9.51 -19.34
C VAL A 216 -11.73 10.39 -18.71
N GLY A 217 -10.84 9.78 -17.90
CA GLY A 217 -9.84 10.51 -17.13
C GLY A 217 -10.41 11.11 -15.84
N ASN A 218 -11.35 10.41 -15.20
CA ASN A 218 -12.04 10.88 -14.00
C ASN A 218 -11.34 10.49 -12.70
N ALA A 219 -10.47 9.46 -12.73
CA ALA A 219 -9.82 8.93 -11.54
C ALA A 219 -8.92 9.97 -10.87
N GLU A 220 -9.11 10.16 -9.59
CA GLU A 220 -8.32 11.06 -8.75
C GLU A 220 -8.14 10.43 -7.36
N VAL A 221 -6.97 10.62 -6.76
CA VAL A 221 -6.72 10.20 -5.37
C VAL A 221 -6.09 11.36 -4.62
N LYS A 222 -6.64 11.66 -3.46
CA LYS A 222 -6.13 12.68 -2.53
C LYS A 222 -5.79 12.03 -1.19
N ASN A 223 -4.71 12.48 -0.58
CA ASN A 223 -4.29 12.00 0.74
C ASN A 223 -4.87 12.92 1.82
N GLY A 224 -5.89 12.44 2.53
CA GLY A 224 -6.63 13.23 3.51
C GLY A 224 -7.25 14.48 2.87
N ASN A 225 -7.03 15.63 3.49
CA ASN A 225 -7.48 16.93 2.98
C ASN A 225 -6.47 17.61 2.04
N LYS A 226 -5.39 16.92 1.66
CA LYS A 226 -4.36 17.47 0.78
C LYS A 226 -4.78 17.35 -0.68
N SER A 227 -4.38 18.33 -1.48
CA SER A 227 -4.73 18.39 -2.91
C SER A 227 -3.84 17.51 -3.78
N ASP A 228 -2.75 16.98 -3.24
CA ASP A 228 -1.76 16.19 -3.95
C ASP A 228 -1.29 14.97 -3.14
N LEU A 229 -0.45 14.16 -3.75
CA LEU A 229 0.17 12.97 -3.15
C LEU A 229 1.65 13.23 -2.83
N ALA A 230 2.06 14.49 -2.63
CA ALA A 230 3.44 14.83 -2.35
C ALA A 230 3.90 14.30 -0.99
N TYR A 231 5.19 14.07 -0.88
CA TYR A 231 5.83 13.69 0.38
C TYR A 231 5.49 14.69 1.50
N ASN A 232 5.23 14.19 2.69
CA ASN A 232 4.73 14.94 3.86
C ASN A 232 3.32 15.54 3.70
N ALA A 233 2.57 15.17 2.68
CA ALA A 233 1.30 15.81 2.38
C ALA A 233 0.12 15.29 3.21
N GLY A 234 0.16 14.09 3.79
CA GLY A 234 -1.06 13.53 4.34
C GLY A 234 -0.90 12.51 5.46
N ASP A 235 -1.93 11.75 5.65
CA ASP A 235 -2.08 10.67 6.60
C ASP A 235 -2.44 9.34 5.88
N GLY A 236 -2.88 8.34 6.62
CA GLY A 236 -3.25 7.04 6.07
C GLY A 236 -4.64 6.99 5.43
N THR A 237 -5.35 8.10 5.27
CA THR A 237 -6.71 8.15 4.71
C THR A 237 -6.69 8.78 3.32
N PHE A 238 -7.23 8.06 2.34
CA PHE A 238 -7.25 8.48 0.94
C PHE A 238 -8.67 8.64 0.45
N ASN A 239 -8.95 9.79 -0.17
CA ASN A 239 -10.21 10.05 -0.85
C ASN A 239 -10.02 9.74 -2.33
N ILE A 240 -10.81 8.80 -2.84
CA ILE A 240 -10.75 8.28 -4.20
C ILE A 240 -11.96 8.77 -4.97
N LYS A 241 -11.74 9.37 -6.13
CA LYS A 241 -12.73 9.56 -7.17
C LYS A 241 -12.50 8.45 -8.19
N VAL A 242 -13.49 7.61 -8.42
CA VAL A 242 -13.32 6.43 -9.27
C VAL A 242 -13.16 6.81 -10.73
N GLY A 243 -12.51 5.95 -11.49
CA GLY A 243 -12.46 6.07 -12.95
C GLY A 243 -13.85 5.94 -13.56
N GLN A 244 -14.01 6.43 -14.76
CA GLN A 244 -15.25 6.35 -15.52
C GLN A 244 -14.99 5.81 -16.92
N ALA A 245 -15.96 5.06 -17.44
CA ALA A 245 -15.92 4.55 -18.80
C ALA A 245 -17.18 4.94 -19.56
N LYS A 246 -17.01 5.29 -20.84
CA LYS A 246 -18.12 5.43 -21.77
C LYS A 246 -18.50 4.08 -22.31
N VAL A 247 -19.77 3.73 -22.19
CA VAL A 247 -20.34 2.46 -22.66
C VAL A 247 -21.64 2.75 -23.44
N ALA A 248 -22.01 1.84 -24.32
CA ALA A 248 -23.28 1.94 -25.01
C ALA A 248 -24.44 1.91 -24.01
N ASN A 249 -25.51 2.62 -24.30
CA ASN A 249 -26.71 2.60 -23.48
C ASN A 249 -27.32 1.20 -23.41
N THR A 250 -28.08 0.95 -22.35
CA THR A 250 -28.93 -0.24 -22.24
C THR A 250 -29.90 -0.30 -23.42
N LEU A 251 -29.97 -1.46 -24.10
CA LEU A 251 -30.96 -1.70 -25.14
C LEU A 251 -32.32 -1.88 -24.48
N SER A 252 -33.26 -1.04 -24.87
CA SER A 252 -34.66 -1.16 -24.44
C SER A 252 -35.57 -1.42 -25.64
N PHE A 253 -36.38 -2.48 -25.58
CA PHE A 253 -37.36 -2.79 -26.60
C PHE A 253 -38.66 -3.32 -26.00
N SER A 254 -39.73 -3.06 -26.70
CA SER A 254 -41.07 -3.49 -26.26
C SER A 254 -41.52 -4.72 -27.07
N LEU A 255 -41.80 -5.79 -26.36
CA LEU A 255 -42.41 -6.99 -26.93
C LEU A 255 -43.92 -6.92 -26.86
N HIS A 256 -44.58 -7.16 -27.96
CA HIS A 256 -46.03 -7.28 -27.98
C HIS A 256 -46.45 -8.67 -27.49
N VAL A 257 -47.24 -8.73 -26.45
CA VAL A 257 -47.71 -10.00 -25.82
C VAL A 257 -49.22 -10.10 -25.95
N GLY A 258 -49.69 -10.96 -26.80
CA GLY A 258 -51.13 -11.23 -26.97
C GLY A 258 -51.64 -11.00 -28.39
N ALA A 259 -52.87 -11.40 -28.62
CA ALA A 259 -53.51 -11.40 -29.95
C ALA A 259 -54.15 -10.05 -30.35
N ASP A 260 -54.32 -9.12 -29.41
CA ASP A 260 -54.94 -7.82 -29.66
C ASP A 260 -53.90 -6.71 -29.90
N ALA A 261 -54.11 -5.90 -30.90
CA ALA A 261 -53.26 -4.78 -31.29
C ALA A 261 -53.31 -3.58 -30.32
N ASP A 262 -53.88 -3.76 -29.12
CA ASP A 262 -53.98 -2.68 -28.15
C ASP A 262 -52.61 -2.41 -27.47
N MET A 263 -52.25 -1.13 -27.37
CA MET A 263 -50.93 -0.66 -26.87
C MET A 263 -50.68 -1.02 -25.40
N THR A 264 -51.67 -1.55 -24.69
CA THR A 264 -51.57 -1.94 -23.28
C THR A 264 -50.90 -3.29 -23.04
N ASN A 265 -50.74 -4.12 -24.08
CA ASN A 265 -50.19 -5.47 -23.97
C ASN A 265 -48.72 -5.52 -24.40
N LYS A 266 -47.88 -4.57 -23.93
CA LYS A 266 -46.45 -4.55 -24.18
C LYS A 266 -45.66 -4.81 -22.92
N ILE A 267 -44.67 -5.68 -23.01
CA ILE A 267 -43.66 -5.86 -21.99
C ILE A 267 -42.38 -5.17 -22.48
N THR A 268 -41.87 -4.23 -21.72
CA THR A 268 -40.57 -3.61 -21.98
C THR A 268 -39.49 -4.51 -21.42
N VAL A 269 -38.51 -4.84 -22.25
CA VAL A 269 -37.32 -5.62 -21.86
C VAL A 269 -36.12 -4.72 -21.99
N ASP A 270 -35.39 -4.58 -20.91
CA ASP A 270 -34.12 -3.86 -20.85
C ASP A 270 -32.97 -4.86 -20.79
N ILE A 271 -32.03 -4.74 -21.69
CA ILE A 271 -30.82 -5.59 -21.73
C ILE A 271 -29.60 -4.70 -21.57
N ASP A 272 -28.84 -4.93 -20.51
CA ASP A 272 -27.60 -4.21 -20.29
C ASP A 272 -26.53 -4.58 -21.34
N THR A 273 -25.71 -3.59 -21.70
CA THR A 273 -24.57 -3.81 -22.58
C THR A 273 -23.58 -4.76 -21.92
N MET A 274 -23.15 -5.79 -22.62
CA MET A 274 -22.22 -6.83 -22.14
C MET A 274 -20.85 -6.76 -22.83
N ASN A 275 -20.35 -5.57 -23.08
CA ASN A 275 -18.97 -5.41 -23.54
C ASN A 275 -17.97 -5.43 -22.37
N SER A 276 -16.68 -5.54 -22.66
CA SER A 276 -15.61 -5.63 -21.68
C SER A 276 -15.55 -4.42 -20.73
N ALA A 277 -15.89 -3.21 -21.21
CA ALA A 277 -15.93 -2.00 -20.41
C ALA A 277 -17.07 -2.03 -19.38
N ASN A 278 -18.28 -2.43 -19.81
CA ASN A 278 -19.46 -2.51 -18.93
C ASN A 278 -19.33 -3.64 -17.90
N LEU A 279 -18.63 -4.72 -18.26
CA LEU A 279 -18.30 -5.81 -17.35
C LEU A 279 -17.16 -5.46 -16.38
N GLY A 280 -16.52 -4.29 -16.55
CA GLY A 280 -15.46 -3.81 -15.65
C GLY A 280 -14.12 -4.52 -15.81
N ILE A 281 -13.88 -5.22 -16.93
CA ILE A 281 -12.65 -5.98 -17.20
C ILE A 281 -11.75 -5.31 -18.23
N LYS A 282 -12.22 -4.26 -18.91
CA LYS A 282 -11.41 -3.49 -19.85
C LYS A 282 -10.30 -2.75 -19.12
N GLY A 283 -9.07 -2.87 -19.61
CA GLY A 283 -7.89 -2.24 -19.01
C GLY A 283 -7.23 -3.06 -17.89
N LEU A 284 -7.71 -4.29 -17.63
CA LEU A 284 -7.04 -5.21 -16.72
C LEU A 284 -5.61 -5.47 -17.18
N ASN A 285 -4.62 -5.16 -16.36
CA ASN A 285 -3.21 -5.31 -16.68
C ASN A 285 -2.48 -6.14 -15.60
N VAL A 286 -1.98 -7.31 -16.00
CA VAL A 286 -1.23 -8.23 -15.13
C VAL A 286 0.29 -8.19 -15.39
N THR A 287 0.75 -7.40 -16.35
CA THR A 287 2.17 -7.27 -16.70
C THR A 287 2.87 -6.15 -15.94
N ASP A 288 2.12 -5.29 -15.24
CA ASP A 288 2.69 -4.18 -14.50
C ASP A 288 3.61 -4.70 -13.38
N LYS A 289 4.88 -4.28 -13.47
CA LYS A 289 5.93 -4.67 -12.51
C LYS A 289 5.81 -3.95 -11.17
N ASN A 290 5.03 -2.88 -11.11
CA ASN A 290 4.80 -2.10 -9.90
C ASN A 290 3.72 -2.70 -9.00
N GLY A 291 3.23 -3.89 -9.34
CA GLY A 291 2.37 -4.67 -8.45
C GLY A 291 0.96 -4.12 -8.30
N THR A 292 0.47 -3.36 -9.29
CA THR A 292 -0.95 -3.06 -9.38
C THR A 292 -1.67 -4.38 -9.63
N ALA A 293 -1.92 -5.11 -8.55
CA ALA A 293 -2.69 -6.34 -8.63
C ALA A 293 -4.11 -5.96 -9.03
N ALA A 294 -4.60 -6.57 -10.09
CA ALA A 294 -6.02 -6.57 -10.35
C ALA A 294 -6.71 -7.22 -9.17
N THR A 295 -7.34 -6.43 -8.33
CA THR A 295 -8.20 -6.93 -7.27
C THR A 295 -9.61 -7.06 -7.84
N TYR A 296 -10.12 -8.29 -7.79
CA TYR A 296 -11.49 -8.63 -8.18
C TYR A 296 -12.49 -8.15 -7.12
#